data_0143a21fca2ffaebc7bb5ab3b25fa8d6
#
_entry.id   0143a21fca2ffaebc7bb5ab3b25fa8d6
#
_cell.length_a   1.000
_cell.length_b   1.000
_cell.length_c   1.000
_cell.angle_alpha   90.00
_cell.angle_beta   90.00
_cell.angle_gamma   90.00
#
_symmetry.space_group_name_H-M   'P 1'
#
loop_
_entity.id
_entity.type
_entity.pdbx_description
1 polymer ?
#
loop_
_entity_poly.entity_id
_entity_poly.type
_entity_poly.pdbx_seq_one_letter_code
_entity_poly.pdbx_strand_id
1 'polypeptide(L)'
;MLQQITGINAVYFYATSIFKQIGIGTDASFSSGVLLSSVSVIFTFIAIYLIDRMGRRPLLLIGTAGIALSLLLCSFGFSQATYKLERSDLSNLSFSNSNKLELITSKTYYSDVNFKKDVKRILGNQIYSKNDGEILEMATNINAKLVLTGILVFIACFAFSLGPVMWVLLSELFPLKFKGIAIGIISFINSLVSSLIQLIFPWELSSLGNALTFFIFGIIAVLGFFILLKILPETKGKSLEELESILVN
;
A
#
# COMPACT_ATOMS: atom_id res chain seq x y z
N MET A 1 -0.84 8.49 13.26
CA MET A 1 -1.38 7.13 13.15
C MET A 1 -2.01 6.85 11.79
N LEU A 2 -2.96 7.66 11.29
CA LEU A 2 -3.58 7.44 9.98
C LEU A 2 -2.56 7.22 8.86
N GLN A 3 -1.46 7.96 8.86
CA GLN A 3 -0.35 7.82 7.92
C GLN A 3 0.15 6.36 7.78
N GLN A 4 0.25 5.62 8.87
CA GLN A 4 0.78 4.25 8.86
C GLN A 4 -0.30 3.19 8.64
N ILE A 5 -1.49 3.42 9.20
CA ILE A 5 -2.61 2.46 9.11
C ILE A 5 -3.14 2.34 7.67
N THR A 6 -2.86 3.31 6.78
CA THR A 6 -3.12 3.20 5.34
C THR A 6 -2.22 2.19 4.62
N GLY A 7 -1.22 1.60 5.31
CA GLY A 7 -0.36 0.55 4.78
C GLY A 7 0.78 1.01 3.88
N ILE A 8 1.12 2.31 3.86
CA ILE A 8 2.13 2.85 2.94
C ILE A 8 3.47 2.13 3.03
N ASN A 9 4.00 1.96 4.25
CA ASN A 9 5.29 1.30 4.44
C ASN A 9 5.23 -0.19 4.08
N ALA A 10 4.11 -0.86 4.38
CA ALA A 10 3.90 -2.23 3.97
C ALA A 10 3.90 -2.37 2.44
N VAL A 11 3.20 -1.50 1.72
CA VAL A 11 3.19 -1.50 0.25
C VAL A 11 4.60 -1.26 -0.31
N TYR A 12 5.37 -0.31 0.25
CA TYR A 12 6.75 -0.07 -0.20
C TYR A 12 7.67 -1.27 0.04
N PHE A 13 7.69 -1.83 1.25
CA PHE A 13 8.57 -2.94 1.60
C PHE A 13 8.22 -4.23 0.85
N TYR A 14 6.94 -4.45 0.57
CA TYR A 14 6.47 -5.64 -0.12
C TYR A 14 6.12 -5.38 -1.59
N ALA A 15 6.49 -4.23 -2.16
CA ALA A 15 6.17 -3.84 -3.54
C ALA A 15 6.57 -4.92 -4.56
N THR A 16 7.82 -5.42 -4.49
CA THR A 16 8.29 -6.49 -5.38
C THR A 16 7.49 -7.77 -5.24
N SER A 17 7.09 -8.13 -4.02
CA SER A 17 6.24 -9.30 -3.77
C SER A 17 4.82 -9.10 -4.32
N ILE A 18 4.27 -7.90 -4.19
CA ILE A 18 2.96 -7.55 -4.76
C ILE A 18 3.02 -7.62 -6.29
N PHE A 19 4.09 -7.10 -6.91
CA PHE A 19 4.25 -7.11 -8.36
C PHE A 19 4.41 -8.52 -8.93
N LYS A 20 5.15 -9.39 -8.25
CA LYS A 20 5.18 -10.82 -8.60
C LYS A 20 3.78 -11.45 -8.55
N GLN A 21 2.97 -11.08 -7.58
CA GLN A 21 1.61 -11.63 -7.41
C GLN A 21 0.62 -11.16 -8.48
N ILE A 22 0.92 -10.10 -9.21
CA ILE A 22 0.14 -9.66 -10.39
C ILE A 22 0.74 -10.14 -11.72
N GLY A 23 1.69 -11.08 -11.66
CA GLY A 23 2.30 -11.67 -12.86
C GLY A 23 3.34 -10.77 -13.54
N ILE A 24 3.96 -9.85 -12.81
CA ILE A 24 5.07 -9.04 -13.31
C ILE A 24 6.37 -9.77 -12.95
N GLY A 25 7.19 -10.09 -13.96
CA GLY A 25 8.47 -10.79 -13.79
C GLY A 25 9.42 -10.06 -12.83
N THR A 26 10.41 -10.79 -12.31
CA THR A 26 11.32 -10.30 -11.27
C THR A 26 12.07 -9.02 -11.65
N ASP A 27 12.57 -8.92 -12.88
CA ASP A 27 13.29 -7.74 -13.37
C ASP A 27 12.37 -6.52 -13.52
N ALA A 28 11.16 -6.75 -14.04
CA ALA A 28 10.13 -5.70 -14.13
C ALA A 28 9.60 -5.28 -12.76
N SER A 29 9.56 -6.20 -11.78
CA SER A 29 9.21 -5.87 -10.39
C SER A 29 10.21 -4.94 -9.74
N PHE A 30 11.52 -5.13 -10.01
CA PHE A 30 12.56 -4.23 -9.52
C PHE A 30 12.45 -2.84 -10.17
N SER A 31 12.28 -2.78 -11.50
CA SER A 31 12.08 -1.54 -12.24
C SER A 31 10.84 -0.78 -11.75
N SER A 32 9.80 -1.50 -11.38
CA SER A 32 8.59 -0.91 -10.79
C SER A 32 8.87 -0.26 -9.43
N GLY A 33 9.77 -0.82 -8.61
CA GLY A 33 10.22 -0.20 -7.36
C GLY A 33 10.90 1.15 -7.58
N VAL A 34 11.74 1.27 -8.60
CA VAL A 34 12.36 2.54 -9.00
C VAL A 34 11.29 3.55 -9.44
N LEU A 35 10.29 3.10 -10.21
CA LEU A 35 9.17 3.94 -10.64
C LEU A 35 8.37 4.47 -9.43
N LEU A 36 8.06 3.63 -8.44
CA LEU A 36 7.37 4.04 -7.22
C LEU A 36 8.12 5.14 -6.48
N SER A 37 9.44 4.98 -6.32
CA SER A 37 10.30 5.97 -5.67
C SER A 37 10.36 7.27 -6.44
N SER A 38 10.44 7.22 -7.76
CA SER A 38 10.44 8.39 -8.63
C SER A 38 9.13 9.18 -8.52
N VAL A 39 8.00 8.48 -8.55
CA VAL A 39 6.67 9.10 -8.34
C VAL A 39 6.59 9.76 -6.97
N SER A 40 7.07 9.09 -5.92
CA SER A 40 7.09 9.66 -4.57
C SER A 40 7.88 10.96 -4.51
N VAL A 41 9.07 11.01 -5.10
CA VAL A 41 9.91 12.22 -5.13
C VAL A 41 9.20 13.36 -5.85
N ILE A 42 8.68 13.12 -7.06
CA ILE A 42 7.97 14.13 -7.86
C ILE A 42 6.79 14.72 -7.07
N PHE A 43 5.94 13.87 -6.50
CA PHE A 43 4.74 14.33 -5.78
C PHE A 43 5.08 14.98 -4.43
N THR A 44 6.20 14.63 -3.81
CA THR A 44 6.71 15.36 -2.64
C THR A 44 7.12 16.79 -2.99
N PHE A 45 7.81 17.01 -4.12
CA PHE A 45 8.12 18.37 -4.58
C PHE A 45 6.86 19.18 -4.91
N ILE A 46 5.87 18.54 -5.53
CA ILE A 46 4.56 19.17 -5.77
C ILE A 46 3.89 19.55 -4.46
N ALA A 47 3.94 18.68 -3.44
CA ALA A 47 3.39 18.97 -2.13
C ALA A 47 4.04 20.18 -1.46
N ILE A 48 5.38 20.26 -1.48
CA ILE A 48 6.14 21.39 -0.92
C ILE A 48 5.72 22.71 -1.59
N TYR A 49 5.54 22.71 -2.91
CA TYR A 49 5.08 23.89 -3.62
C TYR A 49 3.63 24.28 -3.31
N LEU A 50 2.77 23.32 -3.12
CA LEU A 50 1.32 23.55 -2.93
C LEU A 50 0.93 23.81 -1.48
N ILE A 51 1.72 23.37 -0.50
CA ILE A 51 1.38 23.45 0.92
C ILE A 51 1.11 24.90 1.36
N ASP A 52 1.90 25.85 0.85
CA ASP A 52 1.74 27.27 1.16
C ASP A 52 0.68 27.96 0.30
N ARG A 53 0.30 27.37 -0.83
CA ARG A 53 -0.73 27.92 -1.73
C ARG A 53 -2.13 27.46 -1.38
N MET A 54 -2.32 26.16 -1.18
CA MET A 54 -3.62 25.56 -0.94
C MET A 54 -3.97 25.46 0.55
N GLY A 55 -2.96 25.36 1.42
CA GLY A 55 -3.15 25.09 2.84
C GLY A 55 -3.07 23.60 3.18
N ARG A 56 -3.00 23.31 4.49
CA ARG A 56 -2.72 21.96 4.99
C ARG A 56 -3.95 21.06 4.91
N ARG A 57 -5.11 21.59 5.28
CA ARG A 57 -6.38 20.85 5.31
C ARG A 57 -6.82 20.36 3.93
N PRO A 58 -6.93 21.20 2.87
CA PRO A 58 -7.31 20.74 1.54
C PRO A 58 -6.37 19.66 0.97
N LEU A 59 -5.04 19.85 1.16
CA LEU A 59 -4.05 18.86 0.70
C LEU A 59 -4.24 17.50 1.36
N LEU A 60 -4.45 17.47 2.69
CA LEU A 60 -4.69 16.24 3.43
C LEU A 60 -6.01 15.57 3.02
N LEU A 61 -7.06 16.33 2.81
CA LEU A 61 -8.36 15.79 2.38
C LEU A 61 -8.30 15.23 0.96
N ILE A 62 -7.76 15.97 0.00
CA ILE A 62 -7.62 15.51 -1.40
C ILE A 62 -6.73 14.25 -1.44
N GLY A 63 -5.60 14.28 -0.74
CA GLY A 63 -4.69 13.14 -0.71
C GLY A 63 -5.31 11.91 -0.05
N THR A 64 -5.99 12.06 1.09
CA THR A 64 -6.62 10.92 1.78
C THR A 64 -7.79 10.35 0.95
N ALA A 65 -8.56 11.19 0.28
CA ALA A 65 -9.58 10.72 -0.67
C ALA A 65 -8.97 9.94 -1.83
N GLY A 66 -7.87 10.44 -2.41
CA GLY A 66 -7.13 9.75 -3.46
C GLY A 66 -6.52 8.42 -2.99
N ILE A 67 -5.98 8.36 -1.77
CA ILE A 67 -5.52 7.13 -1.12
C ILE A 67 -6.67 6.11 -1.02
N ALA A 68 -7.82 6.52 -0.50
CA ALA A 68 -8.98 5.66 -0.35
C ALA A 68 -9.43 5.08 -1.70
N LEU A 69 -9.60 5.94 -2.70
CA LEU A 69 -10.02 5.53 -4.05
C LEU A 69 -9.00 4.59 -4.71
N SER A 70 -7.71 4.86 -4.61
CA SER A 70 -6.66 4.04 -5.21
C SER A 70 -6.54 2.66 -4.56
N LEU A 71 -6.65 2.57 -3.22
CA LEU A 71 -6.64 1.30 -2.51
C LEU A 71 -7.88 0.44 -2.84
N LEU A 72 -9.06 1.05 -2.93
CA LEU A 72 -10.27 0.37 -3.38
C LEU A 72 -10.17 -0.07 -4.84
N LEU A 73 -9.53 0.72 -5.72
CA LEU A 73 -9.25 0.34 -7.10
C LEU A 73 -8.30 -0.87 -7.16
N CYS A 74 -7.25 -0.90 -6.32
CA CYS A 74 -6.36 -2.07 -6.20
C CYS A 74 -7.13 -3.30 -5.74
N SER A 75 -7.97 -3.16 -4.70
CA SER A 75 -8.83 -4.25 -4.22
C SER A 75 -9.72 -4.79 -5.33
N PHE A 76 -10.37 -3.93 -6.07
CA PHE A 76 -11.19 -4.32 -7.23
C PHE A 76 -10.35 -5.05 -8.28
N GLY A 77 -9.15 -4.53 -8.63
CA GLY A 77 -8.25 -5.18 -9.57
C GLY A 77 -7.87 -6.60 -9.13
N PHE A 78 -7.54 -6.78 -7.85
CA PHE A 78 -7.24 -8.10 -7.29
C PHE A 78 -8.45 -9.03 -7.20
N SER A 79 -9.66 -8.50 -7.00
CA SER A 79 -10.88 -9.32 -6.93
C SER A 79 -11.27 -9.92 -8.29
N GLN A 80 -10.82 -9.34 -9.39
CA GLN A 80 -11.02 -9.86 -10.74
C GLN A 80 -9.94 -10.87 -11.16
N ALA A 81 -8.93 -11.10 -10.32
CA ALA A 81 -7.84 -12.00 -10.64
C ALA A 81 -8.30 -13.46 -10.71
N THR A 82 -7.79 -14.18 -11.70
CA THR A 82 -7.94 -15.62 -11.80
C THR A 82 -6.57 -16.27 -11.88
N TYR A 83 -6.45 -17.46 -11.30
CA TYR A 83 -5.21 -18.20 -11.25
C TYR A 83 -5.40 -19.56 -11.91
N LYS A 84 -4.68 -19.82 -13.00
CA LYS A 84 -4.76 -21.06 -13.75
C LYS A 84 -3.38 -21.39 -14.31
N LEU A 85 -2.91 -22.61 -14.12
CA LEU A 85 -1.73 -23.14 -14.79
C LEU A 85 -2.18 -23.98 -15.99
N GLU A 86 -1.55 -23.79 -17.12
CA GLU A 86 -1.73 -24.65 -18.30
C GLU A 86 -0.63 -25.69 -18.37
N ARG A 87 -0.84 -26.79 -19.10
CA ARG A 87 0.20 -27.82 -19.27
C ARG A 87 1.43 -27.29 -19.99
N SER A 88 1.26 -26.34 -20.90
CA SER A 88 2.34 -25.62 -21.59
C SER A 88 3.24 -24.86 -20.62
N ASP A 89 2.68 -24.34 -19.53
CA ASP A 89 3.43 -23.53 -18.56
C ASP A 89 4.39 -24.39 -17.74
N LEU A 90 4.01 -25.67 -17.50
CA LEU A 90 4.84 -26.60 -16.72
C LEU A 90 6.19 -26.88 -17.39
N SER A 91 6.26 -26.85 -18.72
CA SER A 91 7.50 -27.04 -19.47
C SER A 91 8.43 -25.83 -19.40
N ASN A 92 7.88 -24.65 -19.10
CA ASN A 92 8.62 -23.39 -19.00
C ASN A 92 9.13 -23.13 -17.58
N LEU A 93 8.63 -23.88 -16.58
CA LEU A 93 9.08 -23.75 -15.20
C LEU A 93 10.48 -24.36 -15.01
N SER A 94 11.38 -23.58 -14.44
CA SER A 94 12.82 -23.90 -14.36
C SER A 94 13.20 -24.92 -13.27
N PHE A 95 12.25 -25.40 -12.46
CA PHE A 95 12.54 -26.29 -11.32
C PHE A 95 12.07 -27.75 -11.51
N SER A 96 12.82 -28.69 -10.93
CA SER A 96 12.72 -30.15 -11.19
C SER A 96 11.41 -30.83 -10.78
N ASN A 97 10.51 -30.19 -10.06
CA ASN A 97 9.25 -30.76 -9.54
C ASN A 97 8.00 -30.16 -10.18
N SER A 98 8.14 -29.41 -11.29
CA SER A 98 7.01 -28.76 -11.99
C SER A 98 5.91 -29.76 -12.41
N ASN A 99 6.30 -30.99 -12.81
CA ASN A 99 5.36 -32.04 -13.21
C ASN A 99 4.31 -32.39 -12.15
N LYS A 100 4.62 -32.19 -10.85
CA LYS A 100 3.64 -32.42 -9.78
C LYS A 100 2.46 -31.45 -9.83
N LEU A 101 2.63 -30.29 -10.44
CA LEU A 101 1.58 -29.29 -10.62
C LEU A 101 0.53 -29.68 -11.67
N GLU A 102 0.77 -30.75 -12.44
CA GLU A 102 -0.20 -31.27 -13.40
C GLU A 102 -1.58 -31.58 -12.76
N LEU A 103 -1.58 -31.93 -11.47
CA LEU A 103 -2.80 -32.15 -10.69
C LEU A 103 -3.73 -30.94 -10.59
N ILE A 104 -3.22 -29.74 -10.80
CA ILE A 104 -4.00 -28.49 -10.69
C ILE A 104 -4.15 -27.73 -12.00
N THR A 105 -3.59 -28.21 -13.11
CA THR A 105 -3.69 -27.56 -14.43
C THR A 105 -5.12 -27.48 -14.97
N SER A 106 -6.01 -28.36 -14.53
CA SER A 106 -7.43 -28.33 -14.92
C SER A 106 -8.29 -27.40 -14.06
N LYS A 107 -7.73 -26.82 -13.00
CA LYS A 107 -8.46 -25.97 -12.07
C LYS A 107 -8.22 -24.49 -12.32
N THR A 108 -9.30 -23.71 -12.29
CA THR A 108 -9.24 -22.24 -12.23
C THR A 108 -9.57 -21.80 -10.81
N TYR A 109 -8.71 -20.98 -10.21
CA TYR A 109 -8.91 -20.43 -8.88
C TYR A 109 -9.27 -18.95 -8.99
N TYR A 110 -10.27 -18.53 -8.21
CA TYR A 110 -10.70 -17.13 -8.08
C TYR A 110 -10.16 -16.47 -6.79
N SER A 111 -9.28 -17.18 -6.08
CA SER A 111 -8.63 -16.71 -4.86
C SER A 111 -7.16 -17.09 -4.89
N ASP A 112 -6.30 -16.09 -4.68
CA ASP A 112 -4.86 -16.28 -4.56
C ASP A 112 -4.49 -17.17 -3.37
N VAL A 113 -5.22 -17.06 -2.25
CA VAL A 113 -5.01 -17.87 -1.05
C VAL A 113 -5.23 -19.36 -1.35
N ASN A 114 -6.33 -19.70 -2.03
CA ASN A 114 -6.64 -21.08 -2.36
C ASN A 114 -5.64 -21.66 -3.36
N PHE A 115 -5.26 -20.89 -4.37
CA PHE A 115 -4.22 -21.29 -5.32
C PHE A 115 -2.88 -21.55 -4.62
N LYS A 116 -2.39 -20.58 -3.84
CA LYS A 116 -1.14 -20.71 -3.07
C LYS A 116 -1.16 -21.89 -2.13
N LYS A 117 -2.30 -22.16 -1.47
CA LYS A 117 -2.48 -23.30 -0.55
C LYS A 117 -2.34 -24.64 -1.26
N ASP A 118 -2.98 -24.82 -2.41
CA ASP A 118 -2.89 -26.06 -3.20
C ASP A 118 -1.49 -26.25 -3.76
N VAL A 119 -0.85 -25.21 -4.30
CA VAL A 119 0.54 -25.29 -4.79
C VAL A 119 1.52 -25.64 -3.67
N LYS A 120 1.41 -25.00 -2.49
CA LYS A 120 2.24 -25.32 -1.31
C LYS A 120 2.03 -26.75 -0.84
N ARG A 121 0.82 -27.27 -0.91
CA ARG A 121 0.50 -28.65 -0.54
C ARG A 121 1.18 -29.66 -1.49
N ILE A 122 1.28 -29.34 -2.76
CA ILE A 122 1.85 -30.23 -3.79
C ILE A 122 3.39 -30.17 -3.81
N LEU A 123 3.97 -28.97 -3.77
CA LEU A 123 5.42 -28.76 -3.90
C LEU A 123 6.14 -28.74 -2.54
N GLY A 124 5.42 -28.46 -1.45
CA GLY A 124 6.01 -28.15 -0.15
C GLY A 124 6.44 -26.67 -0.04
N ASN A 125 6.50 -26.18 1.20
CA ASN A 125 6.78 -24.76 1.48
C ASN A 125 8.14 -24.28 0.94
N GLN A 126 9.19 -25.10 1.04
CA GLN A 126 10.54 -24.71 0.62
C GLN A 126 10.66 -24.50 -0.90
N ILE A 127 10.08 -25.42 -1.70
CA ILE A 127 10.13 -25.31 -3.16
C ILE A 127 9.25 -24.15 -3.63
N TYR A 128 8.07 -24.00 -3.02
CA TYR A 128 7.17 -22.89 -3.32
C TYR A 128 7.83 -21.54 -3.06
N SER A 129 8.37 -21.30 -1.86
CA SER A 129 8.94 -20.00 -1.49
C SER A 129 10.15 -19.60 -2.35
N LYS A 130 10.85 -20.57 -2.92
CA LYS A 130 11.97 -20.31 -3.84
C LYS A 130 11.52 -19.94 -5.25
N ASN A 131 10.37 -20.45 -5.69
CA ASN A 131 9.88 -20.34 -7.07
C ASN A 131 8.50 -19.64 -7.17
N ASP A 132 8.06 -18.97 -6.09
CA ASP A 132 6.74 -18.33 -6.03
C ASP A 132 6.49 -17.29 -7.12
N GLY A 133 7.54 -16.52 -7.47
CA GLY A 133 7.48 -15.52 -8.53
C GLY A 133 7.17 -16.12 -9.89
N GLU A 134 7.92 -17.17 -10.28
CA GLU A 134 7.78 -17.83 -11.57
C GLU A 134 6.42 -18.54 -11.70
N ILE A 135 5.97 -19.20 -10.62
CA ILE A 135 4.66 -19.87 -10.59
C ILE A 135 3.51 -18.86 -10.71
N LEU A 136 3.60 -17.74 -9.98
CA LEU A 136 2.56 -16.72 -10.01
C LEU A 136 2.55 -15.96 -11.35
N GLU A 137 3.72 -15.67 -11.94
CA GLU A 137 3.83 -15.00 -13.23
C GLU A 137 3.10 -15.81 -14.33
N MET A 138 3.25 -17.13 -14.34
CA MET A 138 2.58 -17.99 -15.32
C MET A 138 1.10 -18.23 -15.02
N ALA A 139 0.74 -18.35 -13.74
CA ALA A 139 -0.62 -18.71 -13.35
C ALA A 139 -1.59 -17.54 -13.29
N THR A 140 -1.10 -16.30 -13.12
CA THR A 140 -1.96 -15.14 -12.80
C THR A 140 -2.50 -14.47 -14.05
N ASN A 141 -3.83 -14.43 -14.15
CA ASN A 141 -4.52 -13.63 -15.15
C ASN A 141 -5.25 -12.47 -14.45
N ILE A 142 -4.65 -11.29 -14.53
CA ILE A 142 -5.11 -10.06 -13.88
C ILE A 142 -4.81 -8.85 -14.78
N ASN A 143 -5.59 -7.81 -14.64
CA ASN A 143 -5.22 -6.53 -15.25
C ASN A 143 -4.08 -5.85 -14.44
N ALA A 144 -2.83 -6.29 -14.71
CA ALA A 144 -1.64 -5.79 -14.03
C ALA A 144 -1.48 -4.27 -14.15
N LYS A 145 -1.90 -3.67 -15.28
CA LYS A 145 -1.85 -2.22 -15.49
C LYS A 145 -2.78 -1.48 -14.53
N LEU A 146 -3.97 -2.01 -14.28
CA LEU A 146 -4.93 -1.42 -13.36
C LEU A 146 -4.39 -1.41 -11.93
N VAL A 147 -3.86 -2.55 -11.46
CA VAL A 147 -3.30 -2.65 -10.10
C VAL A 147 -2.06 -1.78 -9.95
N LEU A 148 -1.14 -1.81 -10.93
CA LEU A 148 0.05 -0.97 -10.92
C LEU A 148 -0.32 0.52 -10.88
N THR A 149 -1.28 0.95 -11.71
CA THR A 149 -1.78 2.33 -11.70
C THR A 149 -2.39 2.68 -10.34
N GLY A 150 -3.17 1.79 -9.74
CA GLY A 150 -3.73 1.97 -8.41
C GLY A 150 -2.63 2.19 -7.35
N ILE A 151 -1.59 1.37 -7.36
CA ILE A 151 -0.45 1.50 -6.44
C ILE A 151 0.31 2.82 -6.68
N LEU A 152 0.55 3.20 -7.95
CA LEU A 152 1.22 4.45 -8.29
C LEU A 152 0.42 5.67 -7.81
N VAL A 153 -0.90 5.66 -8.02
CA VAL A 153 -1.80 6.75 -7.56
C VAL A 153 -1.84 6.78 -6.03
N PHE A 154 -1.86 5.62 -5.36
CA PHE A 154 -1.77 5.54 -3.90
C PHE A 154 -0.51 6.24 -3.37
N ILE A 155 0.66 5.91 -3.93
CA ILE A 155 1.94 6.49 -3.53
C ILE A 155 1.99 7.98 -3.86
N ALA A 156 1.50 8.38 -5.03
CA ALA A 156 1.42 9.78 -5.43
C ALA A 156 0.56 10.60 -4.45
N CYS A 157 -0.64 10.12 -4.12
CA CYS A 157 -1.54 10.79 -3.18
C CYS A 157 -0.95 10.85 -1.77
N PHE A 158 -0.25 9.80 -1.34
CA PHE A 158 0.44 9.78 -0.06
C PHE A 158 1.59 10.81 -0.02
N ALA A 159 2.47 10.78 -1.01
CA ALA A 159 3.61 11.69 -1.12
C ALA A 159 3.20 13.16 -1.28
N PHE A 160 2.03 13.39 -1.87
CA PHE A 160 1.41 14.71 -2.02
C PHE A 160 0.78 15.22 -0.72
N SER A 161 0.40 14.36 0.22
CA SER A 161 -0.42 14.73 1.38
C SER A 161 0.14 14.22 2.71
N LEU A 162 -0.29 13.01 3.14
CA LEU A 162 0.02 12.44 4.45
C LEU A 162 1.53 12.32 4.72
N GLY A 163 2.37 12.18 3.70
CA GLY A 163 3.82 12.14 3.83
C GLY A 163 4.36 13.44 4.43
N PRO A 164 4.48 14.51 3.65
CA PRO A 164 5.09 15.76 4.10
C PRO A 164 4.16 16.63 4.94
N VAL A 165 2.88 16.77 4.56
CA VAL A 165 1.96 17.77 5.13
C VAL A 165 1.67 17.48 6.61
N MET A 166 1.62 16.22 7.01
CA MET A 166 1.40 15.85 8.41
C MET A 166 2.51 16.39 9.33
N TRP A 167 3.77 16.31 8.90
CA TRP A 167 4.90 16.77 9.72
C TRP A 167 4.94 18.29 9.84
N VAL A 168 4.60 19.00 8.75
CA VAL A 168 4.45 20.47 8.78
C VAL A 168 3.33 20.85 9.73
N LEU A 169 2.15 20.23 9.60
CA LEU A 169 1.00 20.47 10.46
C LEU A 169 1.35 20.26 11.95
N LEU A 170 2.01 19.15 12.29
CA LEU A 170 2.45 18.88 13.68
C LEU A 170 3.40 19.97 14.18
N SER A 171 4.26 20.49 13.31
CA SER A 171 5.17 21.57 13.68
C SER A 171 4.48 22.90 13.91
N GLU A 172 3.29 23.11 13.36
CA GLU A 172 2.47 24.32 13.50
C GLU A 172 1.50 24.24 14.68
N LEU A 173 1.07 23.03 15.06
CA LEU A 173 0.08 22.84 16.14
C LEU A 173 0.66 22.92 17.56
N PHE A 174 1.96 22.65 17.73
CA PHE A 174 2.56 22.59 19.07
C PHE A 174 3.35 23.85 19.41
N PRO A 175 3.13 24.45 20.61
CA PRO A 175 3.92 25.55 21.12
C PRO A 175 5.40 25.19 21.20
N LEU A 176 6.29 26.17 20.95
CA LEU A 176 7.75 25.99 20.92
C LEU A 176 8.30 25.26 22.15
N LYS A 177 7.74 25.53 23.33
CA LYS A 177 8.17 24.96 24.63
C LYS A 177 8.07 23.43 24.68
N PHE A 178 7.04 22.84 24.06
CA PHE A 178 6.75 21.40 24.12
C PHE A 178 6.91 20.69 22.77
N LYS A 179 7.15 21.44 21.71
CA LYS A 179 7.19 20.96 20.32
C LYS A 179 8.12 19.75 20.12
N GLY A 180 9.34 19.79 20.67
CA GLY A 180 10.29 18.70 20.52
C GLY A 180 9.81 17.40 21.19
N ILE A 181 9.29 17.50 22.41
CA ILE A 181 8.78 16.33 23.16
C ILE A 181 7.54 15.76 22.47
N ALA A 182 6.59 16.63 22.08
CA ALA A 182 5.36 16.21 21.41
C ALA A 182 5.62 15.50 20.06
N ILE A 183 6.48 16.09 19.22
CA ILE A 183 6.88 15.46 17.95
C ILE A 183 7.64 14.15 18.20
N GLY A 184 8.51 14.08 19.22
CA GLY A 184 9.22 12.86 19.59
C GLY A 184 8.27 11.71 19.97
N ILE A 185 7.28 11.99 20.83
CA ILE A 185 6.26 10.99 21.23
C ILE A 185 5.43 10.55 20.02
N ILE A 186 4.97 11.50 19.20
CA ILE A 186 4.18 11.19 18.01
C ILE A 186 4.98 10.36 17.02
N SER A 187 6.27 10.68 16.81
CA SER A 187 7.17 9.93 15.94
C SER A 187 7.38 8.51 16.45
N PHE A 188 7.57 8.34 17.77
CA PHE A 188 7.69 7.02 18.37
C PHE A 188 6.45 6.17 18.15
N ILE A 189 5.27 6.71 18.44
CA ILE A 189 3.99 6.01 18.22
C ILE A 189 3.80 5.71 16.73
N ASN A 190 4.11 6.65 15.84
CA ASN A 190 4.01 6.47 14.38
C ASN A 190 4.92 5.32 13.90
N SER A 191 6.15 5.24 14.40
CA SER A 191 7.09 4.17 14.08
C SER A 191 6.65 2.81 14.65
N LEU A 192 6.10 2.79 15.87
CA LEU A 192 5.55 1.58 16.47
C LEU A 192 4.40 1.03 15.64
N VAL A 193 3.44 1.88 15.26
CA VAL A 193 2.32 1.48 14.39
C VAL A 193 2.83 1.00 13.04
N SER A 194 3.81 1.68 12.44
CA SER A 194 4.44 1.26 11.18
C SER A 194 5.02 -0.15 11.28
N SER A 195 5.76 -0.43 12.35
CA SER A 195 6.37 -1.75 12.58
C SER A 195 5.33 -2.84 12.73
N LEU A 196 4.25 -2.57 13.48
CA LEU A 196 3.15 -3.52 13.65
C LEU A 196 2.45 -3.84 12.34
N ILE A 197 2.13 -2.82 11.53
CA ILE A 197 1.50 -3.02 10.21
C ILE A 197 2.42 -3.87 9.32
N GLN A 198 3.72 -3.59 9.27
CA GLN A 198 4.67 -4.34 8.46
C GLN A 198 4.82 -5.80 8.90
N LEU A 199 4.73 -6.09 10.20
CA LEU A 199 4.76 -7.45 10.73
C LEU A 199 3.47 -8.23 10.39
N ILE A 200 2.32 -7.57 10.42
CA ILE A 200 1.02 -8.19 10.18
C ILE A 200 0.77 -8.38 8.67
N PHE A 201 1.26 -7.49 7.83
CA PHE A 201 0.97 -7.46 6.40
C PHE A 201 1.24 -8.77 5.64
N PRO A 202 2.37 -9.50 5.83
CA PRO A 202 2.58 -10.79 5.16
C PRO A 202 1.55 -11.84 5.58
N TRP A 203 1.12 -11.79 6.85
CA TRP A 203 0.06 -12.67 7.33
C TRP A 203 -1.29 -12.31 6.69
N GLU A 204 -1.64 -11.03 6.58
CA GLU A 204 -2.84 -10.57 5.87
C GLU A 204 -2.84 -11.04 4.42
N LEU A 205 -1.75 -10.82 3.69
CA LEU A 205 -1.63 -11.27 2.29
C LEU A 205 -1.75 -12.79 2.15
N SER A 206 -1.24 -13.55 3.10
CA SER A 206 -1.27 -15.01 3.03
C SER A 206 -2.60 -15.63 3.47
N SER A 207 -3.31 -14.97 4.38
CA SER A 207 -4.53 -15.49 5.02
C SER A 207 -5.82 -14.90 4.43
N LEU A 208 -5.82 -13.59 4.16
CA LEU A 208 -6.97 -12.87 3.64
C LEU A 208 -6.90 -12.72 2.10
N GLY A 209 -5.69 -12.75 1.56
CA GLY A 209 -5.42 -12.49 0.15
C GLY A 209 -5.33 -11.01 -0.19
N ASN A 210 -4.87 -10.73 -1.42
CA ASN A 210 -4.59 -9.36 -1.85
C ASN A 210 -5.86 -8.48 -1.88
N ALA A 211 -6.94 -8.99 -2.47
CA ALA A 211 -8.17 -8.21 -2.65
C ALA A 211 -8.72 -7.69 -1.32
N LEU A 212 -8.83 -8.57 -0.31
CA LEU A 212 -9.40 -8.20 0.99
C LEU A 212 -8.46 -7.32 1.80
N THR A 213 -7.14 -7.56 1.73
CA THR A 213 -6.13 -6.73 2.40
C THR A 213 -6.19 -5.28 1.90
N PHE A 214 -6.19 -5.07 0.58
CA PHE A 214 -6.31 -3.72 0.02
C PHE A 214 -7.69 -3.09 0.27
N PHE A 215 -8.75 -3.89 0.35
CA PHE A 215 -10.08 -3.42 0.74
C PHE A 215 -10.09 -2.86 2.17
N ILE A 216 -9.52 -3.59 3.12
CA ILE A 216 -9.43 -3.16 4.53
C ILE A 216 -8.68 -1.83 4.63
N PHE A 217 -7.51 -1.70 3.99
CA PHE A 217 -6.77 -0.43 3.97
C PHE A 217 -7.55 0.69 3.28
N GLY A 218 -8.29 0.39 2.22
CA GLY A 218 -9.17 1.34 1.55
C GLY A 218 -10.28 1.86 2.48
N ILE A 219 -10.96 0.98 3.21
CA ILE A 219 -11.99 1.37 4.19
C ILE A 219 -11.40 2.20 5.34
N ILE A 220 -10.23 1.82 5.83
CA ILE A 220 -9.52 2.61 6.86
C ILE A 220 -9.21 4.01 6.34
N ALA A 221 -8.78 4.15 5.08
CA ALA A 221 -8.52 5.45 4.46
C ALA A 221 -9.81 6.28 4.30
N VAL A 222 -10.94 5.65 3.93
CA VAL A 222 -12.26 6.31 3.89
C VAL A 222 -12.66 6.83 5.27
N LEU A 223 -12.54 6.00 6.29
CA LEU A 223 -12.82 6.42 7.68
C LEU A 223 -11.90 7.57 8.11
N GLY A 224 -10.62 7.46 7.78
CA GLY A 224 -9.62 8.51 8.02
C GLY A 224 -9.97 9.82 7.33
N PHE A 225 -10.46 9.78 6.09
CA PHE A 225 -10.95 10.97 5.38
C PHE A 225 -12.08 11.67 6.14
N PHE A 226 -13.10 10.95 6.59
CA PHE A 226 -14.20 11.53 7.35
C PHE A 226 -13.76 12.08 8.71
N ILE A 227 -12.81 11.42 9.38
CA ILE A 227 -12.22 11.91 10.62
C ILE A 227 -11.48 13.22 10.37
N LEU A 228 -10.62 13.29 9.35
CA LEU A 228 -9.91 14.51 8.99
C LEU A 228 -10.86 15.63 8.57
N LEU A 229 -11.90 15.32 7.80
CA LEU A 229 -12.90 16.29 7.37
C LEU A 229 -13.58 16.98 8.58
N LYS A 230 -13.84 16.21 9.64
CA LYS A 230 -14.54 16.69 10.83
C LYS A 230 -13.63 17.39 11.84
N ILE A 231 -12.41 16.88 12.05
CA ILE A 231 -11.55 17.29 13.18
C ILE A 231 -10.48 18.29 12.74
N LEU A 232 -9.98 18.18 11.49
CA LEU A 232 -8.80 18.93 11.09
C LEU A 232 -9.13 20.40 10.82
N PRO A 233 -8.59 21.37 11.60
CA PRO A 233 -8.68 22.77 11.28
C PRO A 233 -7.71 23.15 10.14
N GLU A 234 -7.96 24.25 9.46
CA GLU A 234 -6.98 24.86 8.57
C GLU A 234 -6.01 25.71 9.38
N THR A 235 -4.71 25.46 9.19
CA THR A 235 -3.64 26.15 9.91
C THR A 235 -2.99 27.27 9.09
N LYS A 236 -3.22 27.31 7.78
CA LYS A 236 -2.62 28.29 6.89
C LYS A 236 -2.97 29.72 7.32
N GLY A 237 -1.94 30.54 7.55
CA GLY A 237 -2.09 31.96 7.86
C GLY A 237 -2.60 32.27 9.26
N LYS A 238 -2.68 31.28 10.16
CA LYS A 238 -3.07 31.48 11.57
C LYS A 238 -1.84 31.53 12.47
N SER A 239 -1.92 32.37 13.50
CA SER A 239 -0.91 32.39 14.57
C SER A 239 -1.05 31.19 15.51
N LEU A 240 -0.01 30.87 16.28
CA LEU A 240 -0.05 29.79 17.27
C LEU A 240 -1.13 30.03 18.32
N GLU A 241 -1.32 31.28 18.74
CA GLU A 241 -2.34 31.69 19.72
C GLU A 241 -3.75 31.49 19.18
N GLU A 242 -3.99 31.81 17.91
CA GLU A 242 -5.27 31.57 17.24
C GLU A 242 -5.57 30.08 17.11
N LEU A 243 -4.56 29.25 16.81
CA LEU A 243 -4.72 27.80 16.73
C LEU A 243 -5.01 27.18 18.09
N GLU A 244 -4.37 27.67 19.15
CA GLU A 244 -4.62 27.23 20.53
C GLU A 244 -6.05 27.50 20.93
N SER A 245 -6.60 28.70 20.62
CA SER A 245 -7.99 29.04 20.90
C SER A 245 -9.01 28.16 20.16
N ILE A 246 -8.68 27.66 18.97
CA ILE A 246 -9.55 26.76 18.16
C ILE A 246 -9.53 25.33 18.71
N LEU A 247 -8.40 24.90 19.29
CA LEU A 247 -8.21 23.52 19.76
C LEU A 247 -8.71 23.31 21.20
N VAL A 248 -8.82 24.37 22.00
CA VAL A 248 -9.22 24.30 23.43
C VAL A 248 -10.74 24.50 23.59
N ASN A 249 -11.43 25.06 22.61
CA ASN A 249 -12.90 25.18 22.55
C ASN A 249 -13.51 24.02 21.74
#